data_dfd0ace79ba76450d0d880fcf0206e25
#
_entry.id   dfd0ace79ba76450d0d880fcf0206e25
#
_cell.length_a   1.000
_cell.length_b   1.000
_cell.length_c   1.000
_cell.angle_alpha   90.00
_cell.angle_beta   90.00
_cell.angle_gamma   90.00
#
_symmetry.space_group_name_H-M   'P 1'
#
loop_
_entity.id
_entity.type
_entity.pdbx_description
1 polymer ?
#
loop_
_entity_poly.entity_id
_entity_poly.type
_entity_poly.pdbx_seq_one_letter_code
_entity_poly.pdbx_strand_id
1 'polypeptide(L)'
;MELTRENYNETAKELLTFLQNSPSCFHAVKNVVDMLTAAGFTEVKEEESWKLEAGGRYFVTRNQSSVIAFKVPGKDFKGFQIIASHSDSPTFKIKENPEMEAAHCIKLNVEKYGGMICAPWFDRPLSIAGRLVVSEGSRLVSKLVNVDRDLVMIPNLAIHMNRQVNDGYAYNAQKDMLPVFGSLEAKGTFMSLIAEAAGVKEEDILGHDLFLYNRQPGTIWGADETFLSCGRLDDLQCAFSSVKAVIEGENSSSISVAAIFDNEEVGSGTKQGADSTFLKDVLERINDSLGRTREQYLMAVASSFMISADNAHAVHPNHADVADPTNRPAINEGIVIKYNANQKYTTDAVSAAVFKALCKKVQVPVQTFTNRSDIAGGSTLGNISNAHVSLNTVDIGLPQFAMHSPYETAGVKDTCYFIKAATEFFNSCIVAEGNGNYSLGE
;
A
#
# COMPACT_ATOMS: atom_id res chain seq x y z
N MET A 1 10.87 -20.26 0.49
CA MET A 1 10.55 -20.27 -0.98
C MET A 1 11.84 -20.29 -1.79
N GLU A 2 11.92 -21.11 -2.85
CA GLU A 2 13.07 -21.13 -3.77
C GLU A 2 12.93 -20.03 -4.85
N LEU A 3 14.07 -19.47 -5.28
CA LEU A 3 14.11 -18.44 -6.31
C LEU A 3 14.18 -19.06 -7.71
N THR A 4 13.07 -19.61 -8.19
CA THR A 4 12.91 -20.25 -9.49
C THR A 4 11.98 -19.46 -10.40
N ARG A 5 12.09 -19.65 -11.72
CA ARG A 5 11.17 -19.00 -12.69
C ARG A 5 9.71 -19.35 -12.44
N GLU A 6 9.44 -20.58 -12.01
CA GLU A 6 8.09 -21.05 -11.66
C GLU A 6 7.53 -20.23 -10.48
N ASN A 7 8.28 -20.15 -9.36
CA ASN A 7 7.87 -19.41 -8.18
C ASN A 7 7.73 -17.89 -8.45
N TYR A 8 8.58 -17.30 -9.29
CA TYR A 8 8.41 -15.92 -9.71
C TYR A 8 7.08 -15.70 -10.43
N ASN A 9 6.75 -16.57 -11.38
CA ASN A 9 5.53 -16.47 -12.17
C ASN A 9 4.26 -16.75 -11.33
N GLU A 10 4.31 -17.70 -10.41
CA GLU A 10 3.20 -18.00 -9.50
C GLU A 10 2.95 -16.82 -8.57
N THR A 11 4.00 -16.29 -7.93
CA THR A 11 3.91 -15.13 -7.06
C THR A 11 3.37 -13.89 -7.80
N ALA A 12 3.83 -13.66 -9.03
CA ALA A 12 3.34 -12.55 -9.86
C ALA A 12 1.85 -12.71 -10.20
N LYS A 13 1.37 -13.90 -10.50
CA LYS A 13 -0.06 -14.17 -10.75
C LYS A 13 -0.91 -14.00 -9.49
N GLU A 14 -0.44 -14.46 -8.33
CA GLU A 14 -1.10 -14.23 -7.04
C GLU A 14 -1.23 -12.73 -6.75
N LEU A 15 -0.14 -11.98 -6.95
CA LEU A 15 -0.15 -10.52 -6.81
C LEU A 15 -1.15 -9.88 -7.75
N LEU A 16 -1.15 -10.22 -9.03
CA LEU A 16 -2.10 -9.66 -10.00
C LEU A 16 -3.55 -9.96 -9.63
N THR A 17 -3.83 -11.15 -9.09
CA THR A 17 -5.15 -11.51 -8.57
C THR A 17 -5.53 -10.65 -7.36
N PHE A 18 -4.62 -10.45 -6.42
CA PHE A 18 -4.83 -9.58 -5.27
C PHE A 18 -5.11 -8.13 -5.69
N LEU A 19 -4.32 -7.59 -6.62
CA LEU A 19 -4.48 -6.23 -7.15
C LEU A 19 -5.83 -6.06 -7.86
N GLN A 20 -6.24 -7.04 -8.66
CA GLN A 20 -7.51 -6.98 -9.38
C GLN A 20 -8.71 -6.97 -8.43
N ASN A 21 -8.63 -7.72 -7.33
CA ASN A 21 -9.67 -7.77 -6.30
C ASN A 21 -9.62 -6.58 -5.33
N SER A 22 -8.64 -5.68 -5.47
CA SER A 22 -8.40 -4.54 -4.57
C SER A 22 -8.60 -3.19 -5.29
N PRO A 23 -9.80 -2.88 -5.85
CA PRO A 23 -10.03 -1.65 -6.61
C PRO A 23 -10.01 -0.37 -5.76
N SER A 24 -10.06 -0.45 -4.43
CA SER A 24 -9.91 0.65 -3.48
C SER A 24 -9.19 0.19 -2.22
N CYS A 25 -8.71 1.11 -1.38
CA CYS A 25 -8.08 0.80 -0.08
C CYS A 25 -8.96 -0.08 0.82
N PHE A 26 -10.29 0.12 0.79
CA PHE A 26 -11.24 -0.70 1.56
C PHE A 26 -11.28 -2.16 1.08
N HIS A 27 -11.25 -2.37 -0.24
CA HIS A 27 -11.18 -3.71 -0.82
C HIS A 27 -9.82 -4.36 -0.57
N ALA A 28 -8.73 -3.59 -0.63
CA ALA A 28 -7.40 -4.08 -0.32
C ALA A 28 -7.32 -4.61 1.11
N VAL A 29 -7.78 -3.84 2.09
CA VAL A 29 -7.82 -4.27 3.49
C VAL A 29 -8.76 -5.45 3.69
N LYS A 30 -9.94 -5.49 3.03
CA LYS A 30 -10.84 -6.66 3.07
C LYS A 30 -10.12 -7.92 2.58
N ASN A 31 -9.39 -7.85 1.46
CA ASN A 31 -8.64 -8.99 0.94
C ASN A 31 -7.50 -9.41 1.88
N VAL A 32 -6.81 -8.46 2.51
CA VAL A 32 -5.81 -8.74 3.55
C VAL A 32 -6.45 -9.45 4.74
N VAL A 33 -7.60 -8.98 5.23
CA VAL A 33 -8.35 -9.62 6.32
C VAL A 33 -8.75 -11.04 5.94
N ASP A 34 -9.18 -11.27 4.70
CA ASP A 34 -9.53 -12.63 4.22
C ASP A 34 -8.30 -13.56 4.22
N MET A 35 -7.14 -13.07 3.73
CA MET A 35 -5.88 -13.83 3.77
C MET A 35 -5.47 -14.17 5.21
N LEU A 36 -5.52 -13.21 6.12
CA LEU A 36 -5.19 -13.39 7.53
C LEU A 36 -6.14 -14.38 8.22
N THR A 37 -7.44 -14.25 7.97
CA THR A 37 -8.47 -15.13 8.53
C THR A 37 -8.28 -16.58 8.03
N ALA A 38 -8.01 -16.76 6.73
CA ALA A 38 -7.70 -18.06 6.16
C ALA A 38 -6.43 -18.70 6.74
N ALA A 39 -5.47 -17.85 7.18
CA ALA A 39 -4.24 -18.29 7.87
C ALA A 39 -4.40 -18.46 9.39
N GLY A 40 -5.63 -18.38 9.93
CA GLY A 40 -5.94 -18.60 11.33
C GLY A 40 -5.66 -17.42 12.27
N PHE A 41 -5.57 -16.20 11.73
CA PHE A 41 -5.54 -15.00 12.56
C PHE A 41 -6.94 -14.66 13.06
N THR A 42 -7.02 -14.19 14.29
CA THR A 42 -8.26 -13.77 14.97
C THR A 42 -8.33 -12.24 15.03
N GLU A 43 -9.47 -11.68 14.64
CA GLU A 43 -9.72 -10.24 14.80
C GLU A 43 -9.83 -9.87 16.27
N VAL A 44 -9.13 -8.79 16.67
CA VAL A 44 -9.34 -8.08 17.93
C VAL A 44 -9.82 -6.68 17.61
N LYS A 45 -10.78 -6.17 18.40
CA LYS A 45 -11.40 -4.87 18.16
C LYS A 45 -10.81 -3.81 19.06
N GLU A 46 -10.68 -2.59 18.54
CA GLU A 46 -10.14 -1.47 19.33
C GLU A 46 -11.03 -1.11 20.51
N GLU A 47 -12.34 -1.30 20.39
CA GLU A 47 -13.34 -0.98 21.42
C GLU A 47 -13.44 -2.04 22.52
N GLU A 48 -12.75 -3.18 22.39
CA GLU A 48 -12.81 -4.30 23.32
C GLU A 48 -11.48 -4.50 24.06
N SER A 49 -11.55 -5.11 25.25
CA SER A 49 -10.33 -5.53 25.96
C SER A 49 -9.70 -6.73 25.27
N TRP A 50 -8.40 -6.66 25.01
CA TRP A 50 -7.68 -7.75 24.37
C TRP A 50 -7.26 -8.82 25.39
N LYS A 51 -7.38 -10.09 24.98
CA LYS A 51 -6.90 -11.26 25.71
C LYS A 51 -5.99 -12.03 24.77
N LEU A 52 -4.71 -11.70 24.79
CA LEU A 52 -3.71 -12.30 23.92
C LEU A 52 -3.02 -13.48 24.61
N GLU A 53 -2.77 -14.52 23.83
CA GLU A 53 -2.15 -15.76 24.30
C GLU A 53 -0.83 -16.03 23.57
N ALA A 54 0.08 -16.75 24.21
CA ALA A 54 1.29 -17.23 23.56
C ALA A 54 0.95 -18.15 22.39
N GLY A 55 1.63 -17.98 21.26
CA GLY A 55 1.33 -18.67 20.00
C GLY A 55 0.15 -18.08 19.23
N GLY A 56 -0.54 -17.07 19.78
CA GLY A 56 -1.71 -16.46 19.15
C GLY A 56 -1.33 -15.59 17.94
N ARG A 57 -2.26 -15.53 16.97
CA ARG A 57 -2.17 -14.75 15.73
C ARG A 57 -3.39 -13.85 15.68
N TYR A 58 -3.16 -12.55 15.56
CA TYR A 58 -4.23 -11.56 15.67
C TYR A 58 -4.10 -10.49 14.60
N PHE A 59 -5.22 -9.83 14.30
CA PHE A 59 -5.22 -8.58 13.54
C PHE A 59 -6.27 -7.62 14.10
N VAL A 60 -6.06 -6.32 13.84
CA VAL A 60 -6.99 -5.24 14.17
C VAL A 60 -7.11 -4.33 12.96
N THR A 61 -8.31 -3.84 12.68
CA THR A 61 -8.57 -2.90 11.59
C THR A 61 -8.96 -1.52 12.14
N ARG A 62 -8.58 -0.47 11.43
CA ARG A 62 -9.04 0.90 11.70
C ARG A 62 -9.61 1.49 10.42
N ASN A 63 -10.80 2.08 10.50
CA ASN A 63 -11.52 2.70 9.38
C ASN A 63 -11.82 1.74 8.19
N GLN A 64 -11.65 0.44 8.34
CA GLN A 64 -11.72 -0.57 7.26
C GLN A 64 -10.73 -0.32 6.10
N SER A 65 -9.78 0.59 6.26
CA SER A 65 -8.78 0.95 5.25
C SER A 65 -7.34 0.78 5.75
N SER A 66 -7.16 0.47 7.04
CA SER A 66 -5.87 0.12 7.63
C SER A 66 -6.00 -1.15 8.47
N VAL A 67 -4.93 -1.93 8.53
CA VAL A 67 -4.88 -3.17 9.30
C VAL A 67 -3.49 -3.40 9.89
N ILE A 68 -3.44 -3.86 11.13
CA ILE A 68 -2.21 -4.32 11.77
C ILE A 68 -2.41 -5.77 12.19
N ALA A 69 -1.61 -6.66 11.60
CA ALA A 69 -1.57 -8.09 11.93
C ALA A 69 -0.33 -8.40 12.76
N PHE A 70 -0.45 -9.27 13.76
CA PHE A 70 0.68 -9.62 14.62
C PHE A 70 0.61 -11.06 15.15
N LYS A 71 1.79 -11.62 15.43
CA LYS A 71 1.97 -12.93 16.08
C LYS A 71 2.66 -12.75 17.41
N VAL A 72 2.15 -13.45 18.45
CA VAL A 72 2.62 -13.38 19.83
C VAL A 72 3.42 -14.64 20.17
N PRO A 73 4.77 -14.59 20.23
CA PRO A 73 5.55 -15.77 20.59
C PRO A 73 5.36 -16.15 22.07
N GLY A 74 5.22 -15.18 22.93
CA GLY A 74 5.03 -15.36 24.36
C GLY A 74 5.14 -14.04 25.13
N LYS A 75 5.03 -14.13 26.46
CA LYS A 75 5.09 -12.98 27.35
C LYS A 75 6.46 -12.31 27.37
N ASP A 76 7.53 -13.09 27.29
CA ASP A 76 8.90 -12.61 27.46
C ASP A 76 9.56 -12.21 26.14
N PHE A 77 8.78 -11.63 25.22
CA PHE A 77 9.30 -11.16 23.95
C PHE A 77 10.31 -10.01 24.12
N LYS A 78 11.30 -9.95 23.21
CA LYS A 78 12.40 -8.97 23.29
C LYS A 78 12.04 -7.64 22.63
N GLY A 79 11.32 -7.66 21.51
CA GLY A 79 10.99 -6.47 20.73
C GLY A 79 9.90 -6.76 19.70
N PHE A 80 9.66 -5.77 18.86
CA PHE A 80 8.73 -5.86 17.72
C PHE A 80 9.54 -5.87 16.43
N GLN A 81 9.25 -6.80 15.54
CA GLN A 81 9.74 -6.81 14.17
C GLN A 81 8.59 -6.43 13.25
N ILE A 82 8.70 -5.24 12.67
CA ILE A 82 7.58 -4.57 12.00
C ILE A 82 7.90 -4.42 10.52
N ILE A 83 6.94 -4.74 9.64
CA ILE A 83 6.94 -4.31 8.24
C ILE A 83 5.74 -3.39 8.05
N ALA A 84 5.99 -2.16 7.61
CA ALA A 84 4.98 -1.14 7.36
C ALA A 84 4.86 -0.89 5.86
N SER A 85 3.62 -0.77 5.36
CA SER A 85 3.24 -0.50 3.97
C SER A 85 1.92 0.27 3.93
N HIS A 86 1.37 0.58 2.74
CA HIS A 86 0.08 1.28 2.66
C HIS A 86 -0.93 0.63 1.70
N SER A 87 -2.20 1.00 1.88
CA SER A 87 -3.36 0.40 1.18
C SER A 87 -3.93 1.28 0.09
N ASP A 88 -3.67 2.58 0.14
CA ASP A 88 -4.18 3.58 -0.80
C ASP A 88 -3.28 3.74 -2.03
N SER A 89 -3.77 4.41 -3.04
CA SER A 89 -3.05 4.71 -4.28
C SER A 89 -3.66 5.96 -4.93
N PRO A 90 -2.92 6.73 -5.73
CA PRO A 90 -3.44 7.92 -6.38
C PRO A 90 -4.61 7.62 -7.30
N THR A 91 -5.69 8.38 -7.14
CA THR A 91 -6.92 8.21 -7.91
C THR A 91 -7.77 9.48 -7.90
N PHE A 92 -9.01 9.38 -8.39
CA PHE A 92 -10.03 10.41 -8.30
C PHE A 92 -11.13 10.00 -7.31
N LYS A 93 -11.39 10.84 -6.30
CA LYS A 93 -12.51 10.69 -5.38
C LYS A 93 -13.77 11.34 -5.97
N ILE A 94 -14.89 10.64 -5.92
CA ILE A 94 -16.21 11.18 -6.29
C ILE A 94 -16.66 12.13 -5.19
N LYS A 95 -17.09 13.34 -5.57
CA LYS A 95 -17.63 14.34 -4.64
C LYS A 95 -19.09 14.03 -4.26
N GLU A 96 -19.57 14.64 -3.16
CA GLU A 96 -20.90 14.35 -2.58
C GLU A 96 -22.08 14.60 -3.55
N ASN A 97 -22.03 15.63 -4.38
CA ASN A 97 -23.03 15.90 -5.42
C ASN A 97 -22.36 15.73 -6.79
N PRO A 98 -22.26 14.49 -7.30
CA PRO A 98 -21.33 14.22 -8.39
C PRO A 98 -21.88 14.57 -9.77
N GLU A 99 -23.18 14.53 -10.01
CA GLU A 99 -23.71 14.70 -11.37
C GLU A 99 -23.64 16.14 -11.86
N MET A 100 -23.08 16.31 -13.07
CA MET A 100 -22.95 17.60 -13.76
C MET A 100 -23.43 17.44 -15.20
N GLU A 101 -24.39 18.26 -15.61
CA GLU A 101 -24.84 18.31 -17.01
C GLU A 101 -23.95 19.24 -17.84
N ALA A 102 -23.46 18.74 -18.97
CA ALA A 102 -22.70 19.53 -19.95
C ALA A 102 -22.75 18.90 -21.36
N ALA A 103 -23.00 19.70 -22.37
CA ALA A 103 -22.93 19.29 -23.78
C ALA A 103 -23.71 17.99 -24.09
N HIS A 104 -24.95 17.88 -23.61
CA HIS A 104 -25.83 16.70 -23.74
C HIS A 104 -25.31 15.42 -23.08
N CYS A 105 -24.35 15.56 -22.17
CA CYS A 105 -23.81 14.45 -21.35
C CYS A 105 -23.96 14.75 -19.86
N ILE A 106 -23.98 13.68 -19.06
CA ILE A 106 -23.78 13.72 -17.61
C ILE A 106 -22.32 13.36 -17.33
N LYS A 107 -21.63 14.21 -16.58
CA LYS A 107 -20.28 14.00 -16.08
C LYS A 107 -20.34 13.83 -14.57
N LEU A 108 -19.29 13.22 -14.00
CA LEU A 108 -19.14 13.16 -12.56
C LEU A 108 -18.12 14.19 -12.08
N ASN A 109 -18.47 14.89 -11.02
CA ASN A 109 -17.58 15.80 -10.32
C ASN A 109 -16.65 15.02 -9.41
N VAL A 110 -15.36 15.10 -9.66
CA VAL A 110 -14.31 14.37 -8.94
C VAL A 110 -13.22 15.32 -8.48
N GLU A 111 -12.42 14.88 -7.54
CA GLU A 111 -11.20 15.54 -7.13
C GLU A 111 -10.03 14.56 -7.08
N LYS A 112 -8.82 15.08 -7.28
CA LYS A 112 -7.60 14.29 -7.20
C LYS A 112 -7.38 13.84 -5.77
N TYR A 113 -7.07 12.55 -5.61
CA TYR A 113 -6.55 11.96 -4.40
C TYR A 113 -5.10 11.55 -4.67
N GLY A 114 -4.15 12.19 -3.99
CA GLY A 114 -2.72 11.99 -4.19
C GLY A 114 -2.13 12.65 -5.43
N GLY A 115 -0.85 12.42 -5.63
CA GLY A 115 -0.04 12.96 -6.72
C GLY A 115 0.02 12.02 -7.92
N MET A 116 -0.87 12.17 -8.92
CA MET A 116 -0.97 11.25 -10.05
C MET A 116 -0.35 11.78 -11.36
N ILE A 117 0.04 10.87 -12.23
CA ILE A 117 0.30 11.15 -13.65
C ILE A 117 -1.04 11.23 -14.36
N CYS A 118 -1.46 12.43 -14.83
CA CYS A 118 -2.79 12.65 -15.39
C CYS A 118 -3.01 12.00 -16.77
N ALA A 119 -2.02 12.09 -17.67
CA ALA A 119 -2.17 11.66 -19.07
C ALA A 119 -2.70 10.22 -19.25
N PRO A 120 -2.23 9.21 -18.52
CA PRO A 120 -2.70 7.84 -18.73
C PRO A 120 -4.12 7.54 -18.18
N TRP A 121 -4.80 8.51 -17.58
CA TRP A 121 -6.20 8.37 -17.17
C TRP A 121 -7.21 8.55 -18.30
N PHE A 122 -6.77 9.17 -19.41
CA PHE A 122 -7.64 9.42 -20.55
C PHE A 122 -7.88 8.18 -21.41
N ASP A 123 -9.04 8.16 -22.09
CA ASP A 123 -9.42 7.25 -23.19
C ASP A 123 -9.38 5.77 -22.82
N ARG A 124 -9.62 5.45 -21.53
CA ARG A 124 -9.64 4.07 -21.05
C ARG A 124 -10.89 3.79 -20.22
N PRO A 125 -11.36 2.54 -20.19
CA PRO A 125 -12.48 2.17 -19.36
C PRO A 125 -12.14 2.29 -17.88
N LEU A 126 -12.95 3.05 -17.15
CA LEU A 126 -12.87 3.24 -15.71
C LEU A 126 -14.15 2.74 -15.06
N SER A 127 -14.06 2.42 -13.78
CA SER A 127 -15.21 2.14 -12.94
C SER A 127 -15.07 2.77 -11.55
N ILE A 128 -16.02 2.45 -10.67
CA ILE A 128 -16.15 3.05 -9.35
C ILE A 128 -16.19 1.95 -8.31
N ALA A 129 -15.37 2.11 -7.27
CA ALA A 129 -15.38 1.25 -6.11
C ALA A 129 -15.12 2.07 -4.84
N GLY A 130 -15.49 1.51 -3.68
CA GLY A 130 -15.31 2.17 -2.41
C GLY A 130 -16.22 1.58 -1.34
N ARG A 131 -16.73 2.45 -0.47
CA ARG A 131 -17.71 2.08 0.55
C ARG A 131 -18.86 3.06 0.61
N LEU A 132 -20.00 2.55 1.09
CA LEU A 132 -21.17 3.31 1.49
C LEU A 132 -21.36 3.19 3.00
N VAL A 133 -21.96 4.21 3.60
CA VAL A 133 -22.52 4.11 4.95
C VAL A 133 -24.03 4.14 4.81
N VAL A 134 -24.68 3.07 5.23
CA VAL A 134 -26.13 2.89 5.08
C VAL A 134 -26.82 2.79 6.43
N SER A 135 -28.07 3.22 6.48
CA SER A 135 -28.95 3.09 7.63
C SER A 135 -29.61 1.71 7.63
N GLU A 136 -29.42 0.93 8.67
CA GLU A 136 -30.15 -0.31 8.95
C GLU A 136 -30.90 -0.16 10.29
N GLY A 137 -32.05 0.50 10.26
CA GLY A 137 -32.81 0.84 11.45
C GLY A 137 -32.09 1.87 12.32
N SER A 138 -31.67 1.48 13.53
CA SER A 138 -30.90 2.34 14.44
C SER A 138 -29.39 2.24 14.25
N ARG A 139 -28.90 1.41 13.30
CA ARG A 139 -27.48 1.17 13.06
C ARG A 139 -27.03 1.87 11.78
N LEU A 140 -25.81 2.37 11.80
CA LEU A 140 -25.07 2.80 10.61
C LEU A 140 -24.08 1.71 10.24
N VAL A 141 -24.19 1.17 9.04
CA VAL A 141 -23.40 0.03 8.59
C VAL A 141 -22.60 0.39 7.34
N SER A 142 -21.33 0.07 7.34
CA SER A 142 -20.48 0.24 6.17
C SER A 142 -20.64 -0.95 5.22
N LYS A 143 -20.82 -0.67 3.93
CA LYS A 143 -20.95 -1.66 2.84
C LYS A 143 -19.93 -1.36 1.76
N LEU A 144 -19.14 -2.34 1.36
CA LEU A 144 -18.28 -2.21 0.18
C LEU A 144 -19.11 -2.21 -1.10
N VAL A 145 -18.68 -1.45 -2.07
CA VAL A 145 -19.28 -1.41 -3.40
C VAL A 145 -18.18 -1.42 -4.47
N ASN A 146 -18.38 -2.26 -5.48
CA ASN A 146 -17.62 -2.28 -6.72
C ASN A 146 -18.59 -2.46 -7.88
N VAL A 147 -18.67 -1.48 -8.76
CA VAL A 147 -19.57 -1.55 -9.92
C VAL A 147 -19.13 -2.62 -10.93
N ASP A 148 -17.84 -2.87 -11.02
CA ASP A 148 -17.18 -3.93 -11.79
C ASP A 148 -17.66 -4.06 -13.27
N ARG A 149 -17.92 -2.95 -13.91
CA ARG A 149 -18.12 -2.84 -15.36
C ARG A 149 -17.53 -1.55 -15.89
N ASP A 150 -17.33 -1.46 -17.20
CA ASP A 150 -16.91 -0.21 -17.85
C ASP A 150 -18.04 0.80 -17.68
N LEU A 151 -17.83 1.80 -16.83
CA LEU A 151 -18.88 2.70 -16.39
C LEU A 151 -18.67 4.13 -16.82
N VAL A 152 -17.43 4.62 -16.73
CA VAL A 152 -17.08 6.01 -17.05
C VAL A 152 -15.79 6.08 -17.84
N MET A 153 -15.58 7.21 -18.51
CA MET A 153 -14.36 7.49 -19.27
C MET A 153 -14.05 8.98 -19.19
N ILE A 154 -12.76 9.31 -19.13
CA ILE A 154 -12.28 10.68 -19.29
C ILE A 154 -11.82 10.83 -20.74
N PRO A 155 -12.61 11.44 -21.64
CA PRO A 155 -12.24 11.55 -23.04
C PRO A 155 -11.23 12.67 -23.26
N ASN A 156 -10.21 12.43 -24.08
CA ASN A 156 -9.32 13.48 -24.57
C ASN A 156 -10.06 14.46 -25.49
N LEU A 157 -9.55 15.69 -25.50
CA LEU A 157 -9.92 16.61 -26.56
C LEU A 157 -9.20 16.23 -27.85
N ALA A 158 -9.90 16.27 -29.00
CA ALA A 158 -9.30 15.94 -30.28
C ALA A 158 -8.07 16.82 -30.56
N ILE A 159 -7.02 16.23 -31.15
CA ILE A 159 -5.74 16.91 -31.43
C ILE A 159 -5.96 18.22 -32.25
N HIS A 160 -6.99 18.27 -33.10
CA HIS A 160 -7.29 19.46 -33.89
C HIS A 160 -7.77 20.65 -33.06
N MET A 161 -8.31 20.37 -31.85
CA MET A 161 -8.82 21.38 -30.91
C MET A 161 -7.81 21.68 -29.76
N ASN A 162 -6.77 20.84 -29.60
CA ASN A 162 -5.68 21.03 -28.66
C ASN A 162 -4.34 20.63 -29.31
N ARG A 163 -3.86 21.45 -30.24
CA ARG A 163 -2.64 21.14 -31.03
C ARG A 163 -1.36 21.09 -30.19
N GLN A 164 -1.39 21.70 -28.99
CA GLN A 164 -0.24 21.77 -28.09
C GLN A 164 -0.22 20.63 -27.04
N VAL A 165 -1.11 19.67 -27.13
CA VAL A 165 -1.22 18.59 -26.12
C VAL A 165 0.08 17.81 -25.94
N ASN A 166 0.89 17.70 -27.01
CA ASN A 166 2.18 17.01 -26.97
C ASN A 166 3.37 17.95 -26.64
N ASP A 167 3.13 19.24 -26.44
CA ASP A 167 4.18 20.26 -26.23
C ASP A 167 4.25 20.73 -24.77
N GLY A 168 3.89 19.84 -23.80
CA GLY A 168 3.92 20.15 -22.38
C GLY A 168 2.61 20.72 -21.82
N TYR A 169 1.47 20.23 -22.29
CA TYR A 169 0.14 20.64 -21.81
C TYR A 169 -0.06 20.32 -20.32
N ALA A 170 -0.44 21.34 -19.54
CA ALA A 170 -0.76 21.20 -18.12
C ALA A 170 -2.25 20.87 -17.93
N TYR A 171 -2.56 19.64 -17.55
CA TYR A 171 -3.93 19.21 -17.29
C TYR A 171 -4.54 19.92 -16.08
N ASN A 172 -5.75 20.47 -16.26
CA ASN A 172 -6.55 21.06 -15.21
C ASN A 172 -7.58 20.04 -14.71
N ALA A 173 -7.46 19.65 -13.45
CA ALA A 173 -8.31 18.60 -12.88
C ALA A 173 -9.83 18.90 -12.99
N GLN A 174 -10.23 20.18 -12.82
CA GLN A 174 -11.65 20.58 -12.87
C GLN A 174 -12.21 20.68 -14.29
N LYS A 175 -11.35 20.87 -15.30
CA LYS A 175 -11.78 21.02 -16.70
C LYS A 175 -11.57 19.77 -17.53
N ASP A 176 -10.37 19.17 -17.41
CA ASP A 176 -9.92 18.11 -18.30
C ASP A 176 -10.21 16.71 -17.76
N MET A 177 -10.31 16.53 -16.43
CA MET A 177 -10.28 15.23 -15.78
C MET A 177 -11.66 14.74 -15.28
N LEU A 178 -12.76 15.42 -15.62
CA LEU A 178 -14.09 15.00 -15.19
C LEU A 178 -14.62 13.87 -16.09
N PRO A 179 -14.91 12.67 -15.55
CA PRO A 179 -15.33 11.55 -16.37
C PRO A 179 -16.78 11.71 -16.88
N VAL A 180 -17.00 11.31 -18.12
CA VAL A 180 -18.34 11.18 -18.70
C VAL A 180 -18.99 9.92 -18.15
N PHE A 181 -20.19 10.05 -17.64
CA PHE A 181 -21.00 8.97 -17.06
C PHE A 181 -22.08 8.46 -18.01
N GLY A 182 -22.68 9.33 -18.82
CA GLY A 182 -23.70 8.93 -19.78
C GLY A 182 -24.31 10.09 -20.57
N SER A 183 -25.34 9.82 -21.33
CA SER A 183 -26.18 10.83 -21.99
C SER A 183 -27.08 11.53 -20.95
N LEU A 184 -27.94 12.46 -21.40
CA LEU A 184 -28.92 13.11 -20.53
C LEU A 184 -29.91 12.13 -19.88
N GLU A 185 -30.13 10.96 -20.47
CA GLU A 185 -30.96 9.91 -19.90
C GLU A 185 -30.38 9.33 -18.59
N ALA A 186 -29.09 9.44 -18.39
CA ALA A 186 -28.41 9.02 -17.15
C ALA A 186 -28.57 10.02 -15.99
N LYS A 187 -29.21 11.17 -16.21
CA LYS A 187 -29.39 12.19 -15.16
C LYS A 187 -30.20 11.65 -13.98
N GLY A 188 -29.68 11.82 -12.79
CA GLY A 188 -30.28 11.38 -11.53
C GLY A 188 -30.19 9.87 -11.28
N THR A 189 -29.38 9.13 -12.07
CA THR A 189 -29.27 7.67 -11.92
C THR A 189 -27.99 7.20 -11.21
N PHE A 190 -27.06 8.10 -10.91
CA PHE A 190 -25.77 7.71 -10.34
C PHE A 190 -25.93 6.96 -9.01
N MET A 191 -26.64 7.55 -8.04
CA MET A 191 -26.76 6.93 -6.71
C MET A 191 -27.62 5.66 -6.74
N SER A 192 -28.64 5.58 -7.59
CA SER A 192 -29.42 4.34 -7.75
C SER A 192 -28.59 3.21 -8.33
N LEU A 193 -27.70 3.50 -9.28
CA LEU A 193 -26.76 2.53 -9.84
C LEU A 193 -25.76 2.04 -8.77
N ILE A 194 -25.24 2.95 -7.94
CA ILE A 194 -24.34 2.60 -6.84
C ILE A 194 -25.07 1.76 -5.78
N ALA A 195 -26.32 2.12 -5.45
CA ALA A 195 -27.17 1.37 -4.53
C ALA A 195 -27.43 -0.06 -5.02
N GLU A 196 -27.77 -0.21 -6.31
CA GLU A 196 -27.96 -1.52 -6.95
C GLU A 196 -26.69 -2.37 -6.86
N ALA A 197 -25.53 -1.81 -7.20
CA ALA A 197 -24.25 -2.51 -7.14
C ALA A 197 -23.86 -2.95 -5.72
N ALA A 198 -24.29 -2.20 -4.71
CA ALA A 198 -24.08 -2.53 -3.29
C ALA A 198 -25.16 -3.43 -2.69
N GLY A 199 -26.26 -3.68 -3.41
CA GLY A 199 -27.40 -4.44 -2.92
C GLY A 199 -28.15 -3.74 -1.77
N VAL A 200 -28.26 -2.39 -1.82
CA VAL A 200 -28.91 -1.57 -0.81
C VAL A 200 -29.96 -0.66 -1.47
N LYS A 201 -30.80 -0.02 -0.67
CA LYS A 201 -31.70 1.01 -1.19
C LYS A 201 -31.00 2.37 -1.20
N GLU A 202 -31.25 3.17 -2.25
CA GLU A 202 -30.69 4.51 -2.38
C GLU A 202 -31.04 5.40 -1.19
N GLU A 203 -32.29 5.34 -0.71
CA GLU A 203 -32.79 6.12 0.43
C GLU A 203 -32.08 5.82 1.77
N ASP A 204 -31.45 4.65 1.89
CA ASP A 204 -30.72 4.24 3.09
C ASP A 204 -29.26 4.72 3.08
N ILE A 205 -28.74 5.24 1.96
CA ILE A 205 -27.36 5.71 1.84
C ILE A 205 -27.23 7.09 2.48
N LEU A 206 -26.38 7.18 3.51
CA LEU A 206 -26.14 8.43 4.26
C LEU A 206 -24.77 9.07 3.97
N GLY A 207 -23.86 8.35 3.31
CA GLY A 207 -22.56 8.86 2.93
C GLY A 207 -21.79 7.83 2.10
N HIS A 208 -20.74 8.30 1.45
CA HIS A 208 -19.91 7.43 0.62
C HIS A 208 -18.45 7.89 0.57
N ASP A 209 -17.55 6.93 0.40
CA ASP A 209 -16.17 7.12 -0.04
C ASP A 209 -15.97 6.32 -1.33
N LEU A 210 -16.20 6.96 -2.46
CA LEU A 210 -16.15 6.34 -3.78
C LEU A 210 -14.99 6.88 -4.60
N PHE A 211 -14.29 5.97 -5.28
CA PHE A 211 -13.10 6.28 -6.07
C PHE A 211 -13.22 5.68 -7.48
N LEU A 212 -12.62 6.37 -8.45
CA LEU A 212 -12.39 5.79 -9.78
C LEU A 212 -11.29 4.75 -9.71
N TYR A 213 -11.36 3.75 -10.56
CA TYR A 213 -10.24 2.86 -10.80
C TYR A 213 -10.15 2.44 -12.27
N ASN A 214 -8.93 2.19 -12.72
CA ASN A 214 -8.68 1.64 -14.05
C ASN A 214 -9.03 0.15 -14.07
N ARG A 215 -9.91 -0.24 -15.01
CA ARG A 215 -10.36 -1.62 -15.18
C ARG A 215 -9.45 -2.50 -16.03
N GLN A 216 -8.42 -1.93 -16.64
CA GLN A 216 -7.48 -2.72 -17.41
C GLN A 216 -6.86 -3.82 -16.52
N PRO A 217 -7.02 -5.11 -16.88
CA PRO A 217 -6.47 -6.18 -16.08
C PRO A 217 -4.95 -6.15 -16.05
N GLY A 218 -4.39 -6.63 -14.94
CA GLY A 218 -2.95 -6.82 -14.86
C GLY A 218 -2.45 -7.86 -15.85
N THR A 219 -1.22 -7.70 -16.34
CA THR A 219 -0.61 -8.59 -17.32
C THR A 219 0.88 -8.82 -17.05
N ILE A 220 1.36 -10.01 -17.41
CA ILE A 220 2.79 -10.30 -17.56
C ILE A 220 3.14 -10.16 -19.03
N TRP A 221 4.22 -9.45 -19.34
CA TRP A 221 4.57 -9.10 -20.72
C TRP A 221 6.09 -8.97 -20.94
N GLY A 222 6.46 -8.65 -22.17
CA GLY A 222 7.84 -8.60 -22.66
C GLY A 222 8.20 -9.86 -23.46
N ALA A 223 9.23 -9.81 -24.27
CA ALA A 223 9.67 -10.93 -25.09
C ALA A 223 10.08 -12.16 -24.27
N ASP A 224 10.48 -11.96 -23.02
CA ASP A 224 10.94 -12.93 -22.06
C ASP A 224 10.01 -13.04 -20.83
N GLU A 225 8.85 -12.35 -20.84
CA GLU A 225 7.84 -12.38 -19.77
C GLU A 225 8.39 -11.96 -18.40
N THR A 226 9.25 -10.93 -18.37
CA THR A 226 9.91 -10.46 -17.15
C THR A 226 9.28 -9.21 -16.53
N PHE A 227 8.33 -8.59 -17.22
CA PHE A 227 7.59 -7.44 -16.71
C PHE A 227 6.17 -7.83 -16.32
N LEU A 228 5.67 -7.20 -15.29
CA LEU A 228 4.24 -7.19 -14.96
C LEU A 228 3.72 -5.76 -14.90
N SER A 229 2.50 -5.55 -15.36
CA SER A 229 1.84 -4.23 -15.28
C SER A 229 0.44 -4.36 -14.71
N CYS A 230 0.12 -3.47 -13.79
CA CYS A 230 -1.20 -3.34 -13.17
C CYS A 230 -1.32 -1.95 -12.53
N GLY A 231 -2.51 -1.51 -12.22
CA GLY A 231 -2.69 -0.35 -11.34
C GLY A 231 -2.45 -0.71 -9.87
N ARG A 232 -2.11 0.29 -9.06
CA ARG A 232 -1.96 0.15 -7.59
C ARG A 232 -0.83 -0.77 -7.14
N LEU A 233 0.22 -0.91 -7.97
CA LEU A 233 1.45 -1.60 -7.55
C LEU A 233 2.06 -0.86 -6.36
N ASP A 234 2.09 0.44 -6.42
CA ASP A 234 2.36 1.33 -5.31
C ASP A 234 1.07 1.52 -4.48
N ASP A 235 0.97 0.99 -3.25
CA ASP A 235 2.00 0.16 -2.57
C ASP A 235 1.46 -1.24 -2.26
N LEU A 236 0.39 -1.65 -2.95
CA LEU A 236 -0.23 -2.96 -2.72
C LEU A 236 0.72 -4.14 -3.01
N GLN A 237 1.79 -3.93 -3.77
CA GLN A 237 2.84 -4.93 -3.97
C GLN A 237 3.62 -5.19 -2.68
N CYS A 238 4.00 -4.14 -1.94
CA CYS A 238 4.66 -4.29 -0.64
C CYS A 238 3.66 -4.75 0.43
N ALA A 239 2.42 -4.26 0.42
CA ALA A 239 1.38 -4.69 1.35
C ALA A 239 1.09 -6.20 1.22
N PHE A 240 0.89 -6.71 0.00
CA PHE A 240 0.73 -8.14 -0.29
C PHE A 240 1.92 -8.95 0.22
N SER A 241 3.14 -8.50 -0.09
CA SER A 241 4.37 -9.19 0.32
C SER A 241 4.54 -9.25 1.84
N SER A 242 4.20 -8.17 2.54
CA SER A 242 4.27 -8.07 4.00
C SER A 242 3.29 -9.02 4.67
N VAL A 243 2.07 -9.14 4.13
CA VAL A 243 1.04 -10.06 4.62
C VAL A 243 1.46 -11.51 4.40
N LYS A 244 1.95 -11.86 3.21
CA LYS A 244 2.49 -13.21 2.94
C LYS A 244 3.59 -13.56 3.92
N ALA A 245 4.51 -12.63 4.15
CA ALA A 245 5.64 -12.85 5.05
C ALA A 245 5.22 -13.02 6.52
N VAL A 246 4.28 -12.21 7.04
CA VAL A 246 3.82 -12.37 8.43
C VAL A 246 3.02 -13.67 8.62
N ILE A 247 2.32 -14.14 7.59
CA ILE A 247 1.63 -15.44 7.63
C ILE A 247 2.65 -16.59 7.69
N GLU A 248 3.69 -16.56 6.86
CA GLU A 248 4.68 -17.64 6.70
C GLU A 248 5.77 -17.64 7.79
N GLY A 249 6.23 -16.45 8.22
CA GLY A 249 7.34 -16.31 9.16
C GLY A 249 6.99 -16.77 10.57
N GLU A 250 7.94 -17.36 11.27
CA GLU A 250 7.81 -17.82 12.66
C GLU A 250 8.93 -17.21 13.52
N ASN A 251 8.56 -16.53 14.59
CA ASN A 251 9.50 -15.91 15.52
C ASN A 251 9.25 -16.38 16.95
N SER A 252 10.27 -16.86 17.60
CA SER A 252 10.19 -17.32 18.99
C SER A 252 10.52 -16.24 20.04
N SER A 253 11.07 -15.12 19.61
CA SER A 253 11.66 -14.10 20.50
C SER A 253 11.05 -12.69 20.36
N SER A 254 10.43 -12.37 19.26
CA SER A 254 9.89 -11.04 18.98
C SER A 254 8.45 -11.12 18.45
N ILE A 255 7.67 -10.08 18.70
CA ILE A 255 6.34 -9.91 18.10
C ILE A 255 6.55 -9.57 16.61
N SER A 256 6.08 -10.43 15.70
CA SER A 256 6.04 -10.13 14.27
C SER A 256 4.83 -9.27 13.96
N VAL A 257 5.01 -8.15 13.25
CA VAL A 257 3.93 -7.19 12.95
C VAL A 257 3.97 -6.82 11.46
N ALA A 258 2.84 -6.95 10.77
CA ALA A 258 2.60 -6.32 9.47
C ALA A 258 1.58 -5.20 9.65
N ALA A 259 1.98 -3.95 9.37
CA ALA A 259 1.16 -2.76 9.52
C ALA A 259 0.89 -2.15 8.14
N ILE A 260 -0.37 -2.07 7.73
CA ILE A 260 -0.79 -1.49 6.46
C ILE A 260 -1.64 -0.26 6.79
N PHE A 261 -1.12 0.92 6.43
CA PHE A 261 -1.76 2.20 6.70
C PHE A 261 -2.55 2.71 5.50
N ASP A 262 -3.41 3.70 5.72
CA ASP A 262 -4.15 4.40 4.67
C ASP A 262 -3.68 5.86 4.60
N ASN A 263 -4.05 6.54 3.52
CA ASN A 263 -3.79 7.97 3.28
C ASN A 263 -2.31 8.35 3.20
N GLU A 264 -1.42 7.43 2.85
CA GLU A 264 -0.01 7.75 2.60
C GLU A 264 0.10 8.81 1.50
N GLU A 265 -0.62 8.63 0.41
CA GLU A 265 -0.61 9.44 -0.81
C GLU A 265 -1.10 10.89 -0.62
N VAL A 266 -1.66 11.17 0.55
CA VAL A 266 -2.16 12.50 0.95
C VAL A 266 -1.57 12.97 2.28
N GLY A 267 -0.46 12.36 2.72
CA GLY A 267 0.36 12.83 3.84
C GLY A 267 0.08 12.19 5.20
N SER A 268 -0.59 11.04 5.24
CA SER A 268 -0.77 10.19 6.46
C SER A 268 -1.48 10.83 7.66
N GLY A 269 -1.96 12.07 7.57
CA GLY A 269 -2.47 12.88 8.69
C GLY A 269 -3.90 12.55 9.13
N THR A 270 -4.30 11.27 9.11
CA THR A 270 -5.64 10.81 9.53
C THR A 270 -5.52 9.77 10.63
N LYS A 271 -6.66 9.43 11.31
CA LYS A 271 -6.67 8.40 12.38
C LYS A 271 -6.20 7.03 11.92
N GLN A 272 -6.24 6.71 10.63
CA GLN A 272 -5.83 5.46 10.01
C GLN A 272 -4.49 5.55 9.25
N GLY A 273 -3.89 6.72 9.18
CA GLY A 273 -2.60 6.94 8.52
C GLY A 273 -1.40 6.66 9.44
N ALA A 274 -0.21 6.67 8.86
CA ALA A 274 1.04 6.45 9.59
C ALA A 274 1.35 7.59 10.60
N ASP A 275 0.81 8.79 10.38
CA ASP A 275 0.90 9.94 11.31
C ASP A 275 -0.17 9.91 12.42
N SER A 276 -0.68 8.73 12.74
CA SER A 276 -1.63 8.51 13.83
C SER A 276 -1.00 7.72 14.98
N THR A 277 -1.75 7.56 16.06
CA THR A 277 -1.34 6.70 17.17
C THR A 277 -1.60 5.21 16.91
N PHE A 278 -2.11 4.80 15.74
CA PHE A 278 -2.58 3.43 15.51
C PHE A 278 -1.52 2.38 15.81
N LEU A 279 -0.30 2.52 15.25
CA LEU A 279 0.78 1.60 15.55
C LEU A 279 1.13 1.60 17.04
N LYS A 280 1.30 2.78 17.62
CA LYS A 280 1.63 2.94 19.05
C LYS A 280 0.58 2.28 19.93
N ASP A 281 -0.71 2.57 19.70
CA ASP A 281 -1.82 2.03 20.50
C ASP A 281 -1.83 0.49 20.45
N VAL A 282 -1.58 -0.09 19.27
CA VAL A 282 -1.52 -1.55 19.08
C VAL A 282 -0.34 -2.14 19.86
N LEU A 283 0.87 -1.58 19.72
CA LEU A 283 2.07 -2.09 20.41
C LEU A 283 1.94 -1.98 21.94
N GLU A 284 1.41 -0.86 22.47
CA GLU A 284 1.13 -0.69 23.89
C GLU A 284 0.11 -1.71 24.38
N ARG A 285 -1.00 -1.91 23.64
CA ARG A 285 -2.04 -2.88 24.01
C ARG A 285 -1.55 -4.33 23.97
N ILE A 286 -0.66 -4.68 23.05
CA ILE A 286 0.00 -6.00 23.05
C ILE A 286 0.80 -6.18 24.34
N ASN A 287 1.64 -5.21 24.69
CA ASN A 287 2.43 -5.23 25.92
C ASN A 287 1.56 -5.40 27.17
N ASP A 288 0.52 -4.57 27.30
CA ASP A 288 -0.35 -4.53 28.47
C ASP A 288 -1.22 -5.80 28.59
N SER A 289 -1.75 -6.31 27.45
CA SER A 289 -2.52 -7.55 27.43
C SER A 289 -1.70 -8.78 27.90
N LEU A 290 -0.40 -8.76 27.69
CA LEU A 290 0.53 -9.78 28.17
C LEU A 290 1.00 -9.53 29.63
N GLY A 291 0.46 -8.50 30.29
CA GLY A 291 0.78 -8.16 31.69
C GLY A 291 2.17 -7.60 31.90
N ARG A 292 2.74 -6.93 30.88
CA ARG A 292 4.07 -6.31 30.97
C ARG A 292 3.95 -4.85 31.44
N THR A 293 5.01 -4.37 32.08
CA THR A 293 5.08 -3.00 32.60
C THR A 293 5.40 -1.99 31.49
N ARG A 294 5.20 -0.70 31.77
CA ARG A 294 5.60 0.40 30.87
C ARG A 294 7.10 0.37 30.60
N GLU A 295 7.93 0.07 31.60
CA GLU A 295 9.39 -0.07 31.43
C GLU A 295 9.73 -1.18 30.44
N GLN A 296 9.09 -2.35 30.57
CA GLN A 296 9.28 -3.47 29.64
C GLN A 296 8.81 -3.13 28.21
N TYR A 297 7.78 -2.29 28.05
CA TYR A 297 7.38 -1.76 26.76
C TYR A 297 8.47 -0.89 26.13
N LEU A 298 9.03 0.06 26.89
CA LEU A 298 10.08 0.95 26.40
C LEU A 298 11.37 0.17 26.03
N MET A 299 11.71 -0.85 26.83
CA MET A 299 12.81 -1.76 26.50
C MET A 299 12.54 -2.52 25.19
N ALA A 300 11.30 -3.01 25.01
CA ALA A 300 10.92 -3.71 23.78
C ALA A 300 10.97 -2.80 22.57
N VAL A 301 10.47 -1.56 22.66
CA VAL A 301 10.54 -0.55 21.58
C VAL A 301 12.01 -0.26 21.22
N ALA A 302 12.88 -0.06 22.20
CA ALA A 302 14.32 0.19 21.99
C ALA A 302 15.04 -1.00 21.31
N SER A 303 14.52 -2.22 21.48
CA SER A 303 15.05 -3.45 20.86
C SER A 303 14.33 -3.83 19.55
N SER A 304 13.43 -2.99 19.08
CA SER A 304 12.62 -3.25 17.89
C SER A 304 13.31 -2.80 16.61
N PHE A 305 12.85 -3.37 15.49
CA PHE A 305 13.31 -2.99 14.15
C PHE A 305 12.12 -2.92 13.18
N MET A 306 12.12 -1.92 12.32
CA MET A 306 11.08 -1.72 11.30
C MET A 306 11.66 -1.72 9.88
N ILE A 307 10.97 -2.36 8.98
CA ILE A 307 11.12 -2.20 7.53
C ILE A 307 9.94 -1.33 7.07
N SER A 308 10.24 -0.13 6.59
CA SER A 308 9.28 0.72 5.88
C SER A 308 9.34 0.33 4.41
N ALA A 309 8.32 -0.36 3.94
CA ALA A 309 8.24 -0.92 2.61
C ALA A 309 7.25 -0.14 1.76
N ASP A 310 7.75 0.51 0.73
CA ASP A 310 7.02 1.36 -0.19
C ASP A 310 7.76 1.37 -1.53
N ASN A 311 7.08 1.18 -2.66
CA ASN A 311 7.72 0.95 -3.94
C ASN A 311 8.76 2.02 -4.30
N ALA A 312 9.72 1.68 -5.15
CA ALA A 312 10.87 2.52 -5.49
C ALA A 312 10.92 2.82 -6.98
N HIS A 313 11.55 3.94 -7.34
CA HIS A 313 11.76 4.28 -8.74
C HIS A 313 12.86 3.43 -9.35
N ALA A 314 12.56 2.71 -10.43
CA ALA A 314 13.58 2.11 -11.29
C ALA A 314 14.18 3.14 -12.25
N VAL A 315 15.43 2.93 -12.66
CA VAL A 315 16.03 3.75 -13.74
C VAL A 315 15.22 3.60 -15.01
N HIS A 316 14.70 4.72 -15.53
CA HIS A 316 13.84 4.71 -16.71
C HIS A 316 14.69 4.57 -17.98
N PRO A 317 14.38 3.62 -18.89
CA PRO A 317 15.23 3.34 -20.06
C PRO A 317 15.39 4.53 -21.03
N ASN A 318 14.37 5.39 -21.13
CA ASN A 318 14.40 6.56 -21.98
C ASN A 318 14.85 7.85 -21.27
N HIS A 319 14.99 7.81 -19.93
CA HIS A 319 15.29 8.98 -19.09
C HIS A 319 16.28 8.63 -17.98
N ALA A 320 17.36 7.94 -18.34
CA ALA A 320 18.39 7.55 -17.37
C ALA A 320 19.14 8.76 -16.75
N ASP A 321 19.08 9.90 -17.38
CA ASP A 321 19.67 11.17 -16.96
C ASP A 321 18.99 11.80 -15.74
N VAL A 322 17.72 11.47 -15.44
CA VAL A 322 17.03 11.95 -14.23
C VAL A 322 17.34 11.12 -12.98
N ALA A 323 17.99 9.97 -13.14
CA ALA A 323 18.46 9.15 -12.03
C ALA A 323 19.84 9.59 -11.51
N ASP A 324 20.17 9.25 -10.27
CA ASP A 324 21.53 9.38 -9.75
C ASP A 324 22.51 8.58 -10.62
N PRO A 325 23.73 9.07 -10.89
CA PRO A 325 24.65 8.39 -11.81
C PRO A 325 25.15 7.01 -11.34
N THR A 326 25.09 6.70 -10.04
CA THR A 326 25.65 5.47 -9.45
C THR A 326 24.65 4.66 -8.61
N ASN A 327 23.57 5.29 -8.12
CA ASN A 327 22.55 4.65 -7.27
C ASN A 327 21.21 4.56 -8.03
N ARG A 328 21.20 3.75 -9.07
CA ARG A 328 20.06 3.62 -10.00
C ARG A 328 19.58 2.18 -10.10
N PRO A 329 18.51 1.83 -9.36
CA PRO A 329 18.00 0.47 -9.37
C PRO A 329 17.35 0.09 -10.69
N ALA A 330 17.43 -1.19 -11.02
CA ALA A 330 16.77 -1.79 -12.18
C ALA A 330 15.69 -2.78 -11.74
N ILE A 331 14.66 -2.94 -12.56
CA ILE A 331 13.59 -3.93 -12.39
C ILE A 331 14.18 -5.35 -12.45
N ASN A 332 13.71 -6.26 -11.61
CA ASN A 332 14.15 -7.66 -11.48
C ASN A 332 15.56 -7.89 -10.89
N GLU A 333 16.22 -6.84 -10.43
CA GLU A 333 17.57 -6.93 -9.88
C GLU A 333 17.61 -6.87 -8.35
N GLY A 334 16.45 -6.98 -7.69
CA GLY A 334 16.33 -7.11 -6.25
C GLY A 334 15.76 -5.90 -5.53
N ILE A 335 15.70 -6.02 -4.21
CA ILE A 335 15.07 -5.04 -3.33
C ILE A 335 15.93 -3.77 -3.25
N VAL A 336 15.27 -2.63 -3.32
CA VAL A 336 15.92 -1.31 -3.29
C VAL A 336 15.96 -0.78 -1.86
N ILE A 337 17.14 -0.46 -1.33
CA ILE A 337 17.31 0.28 -0.09
C ILE A 337 17.37 1.77 -0.45
N LYS A 338 16.47 2.56 0.13
CA LYS A 338 16.32 3.99 -0.15
C LYS A 338 17.11 4.82 0.86
N TYR A 339 17.93 5.77 0.39
CA TYR A 339 18.71 6.69 1.23
C TYR A 339 18.38 8.14 0.89
N ASN A 340 18.33 9.00 1.89
CA ASN A 340 18.15 10.42 1.70
C ASN A 340 18.85 11.22 2.80
N ALA A 341 19.77 12.12 2.43
CA ALA A 341 20.52 12.95 3.38
C ALA A 341 19.63 13.89 4.20
N ASN A 342 18.46 14.28 3.68
CA ASN A 342 17.47 15.11 4.38
C ASN A 342 16.49 14.29 5.24
N GLN A 343 16.77 12.99 5.43
CA GLN A 343 15.98 12.07 6.25
C GLN A 343 14.50 11.97 5.80
N LYS A 344 14.25 12.10 4.50
CA LYS A 344 12.94 11.74 3.90
C LYS A 344 12.72 10.24 3.89
N TYR A 345 13.82 9.48 3.90
CA TYR A 345 13.90 8.06 4.23
C TYR A 345 14.72 7.93 5.51
N THR A 346 14.30 7.08 6.42
CA THR A 346 14.93 6.90 7.74
C THR A 346 16.20 6.04 7.72
N THR A 347 16.51 5.44 6.58
CA THR A 347 17.66 4.54 6.42
C THR A 347 18.96 5.21 6.82
N ASP A 348 19.70 4.56 7.69
CA ASP A 348 21.08 4.87 8.06
C ASP A 348 22.02 3.67 7.78
N ALA A 349 23.27 3.80 8.13
CA ALA A 349 24.26 2.76 7.90
C ALA A 349 23.96 1.48 8.70
N VAL A 350 23.40 1.62 9.89
CA VAL A 350 23.10 0.49 10.80
C VAL A 350 21.89 -0.28 10.29
N SER A 351 20.78 0.40 10.04
CA SER A 351 19.54 -0.23 9.55
C SER A 351 19.73 -0.88 8.19
N ALA A 352 20.49 -0.23 7.29
CA ALA A 352 20.84 -0.82 6.01
C ALA A 352 21.73 -2.07 6.14
N ALA A 353 22.67 -2.08 7.10
CA ALA A 353 23.54 -3.24 7.31
C ALA A 353 22.75 -4.45 7.82
N VAL A 354 21.82 -4.24 8.76
CA VAL A 354 20.92 -5.30 9.26
C VAL A 354 20.13 -5.89 8.10
N PHE A 355 19.47 -5.07 7.29
CA PHE A 355 18.67 -5.56 6.17
C PHE A 355 19.51 -6.28 5.10
N LYS A 356 20.68 -5.73 4.74
CA LYS A 356 21.63 -6.40 3.82
C LYS A 356 22.08 -7.77 4.33
N ALA A 357 22.33 -7.90 5.63
CA ALA A 357 22.72 -9.17 6.22
C ALA A 357 21.60 -10.23 6.13
N LEU A 358 20.35 -9.83 6.38
CA LEU A 358 19.16 -10.69 6.21
C LEU A 358 18.99 -11.13 4.76
N CYS A 359 19.04 -10.21 3.79
CA CYS A 359 18.95 -10.52 2.38
C CYS A 359 20.07 -11.47 1.92
N LYS A 360 21.29 -11.25 2.40
CA LYS A 360 22.43 -12.14 2.10
C LYS A 360 22.22 -13.56 2.61
N LYS A 361 21.65 -13.74 3.82
CA LYS A 361 21.36 -15.07 4.41
C LYS A 361 20.44 -15.89 3.49
N VAL A 362 19.47 -15.25 2.83
CA VAL A 362 18.52 -15.92 1.93
C VAL A 362 18.83 -15.72 0.44
N GLN A 363 20.00 -15.18 0.11
CA GLN A 363 20.46 -14.96 -1.27
C GLN A 363 19.52 -14.09 -2.12
N VAL A 364 18.88 -13.10 -1.50
CA VAL A 364 18.07 -12.09 -2.18
C VAL A 364 18.99 -10.91 -2.55
N PRO A 365 19.02 -10.49 -3.83
CA PRO A 365 19.82 -9.34 -4.24
C PRO A 365 19.22 -8.03 -3.70
N VAL A 366 20.11 -7.06 -3.43
CA VAL A 366 19.73 -5.72 -2.99
C VAL A 366 20.40 -4.66 -3.84
N GLN A 367 19.69 -3.56 -4.05
CA GLN A 367 20.15 -2.40 -4.79
C GLN A 367 20.08 -1.16 -3.90
N THR A 368 20.62 -0.04 -4.35
CA THR A 368 20.55 1.24 -3.63
C THR A 368 19.91 2.31 -4.50
N PHE A 369 19.14 3.16 -3.85
CA PHE A 369 18.52 4.35 -4.45
C PHE A 369 18.89 5.59 -3.64
N THR A 370 19.28 6.63 -4.36
CA THR A 370 19.30 8.01 -3.86
C THR A 370 18.71 8.90 -4.95
N ASN A 371 18.11 10.02 -4.57
CA ASN A 371 17.74 11.02 -5.54
C ASN A 371 18.99 11.64 -6.17
N ARG A 372 18.90 12.07 -7.41
CA ARG A 372 19.89 12.95 -8.01
C ARG A 372 19.98 14.25 -7.17
N SER A 373 21.18 14.76 -6.92
CA SER A 373 21.42 15.81 -5.92
C SER A 373 20.64 17.11 -6.13
N ASP A 374 20.15 17.37 -7.35
CA ASP A 374 19.37 18.53 -7.74
C ASP A 374 17.85 18.24 -7.83
N ILE A 375 17.42 17.02 -7.48
CA ILE A 375 16.01 16.61 -7.49
C ILE A 375 15.55 16.32 -6.04
N ALA A 376 14.47 16.97 -5.64
CA ALA A 376 13.86 16.68 -4.34
C ALA A 376 13.18 15.31 -4.35
N GLY A 377 13.40 14.50 -3.32
CA GLY A 377 12.71 13.23 -3.14
C GLY A 377 11.35 13.38 -2.46
N GLY A 378 10.52 12.34 -2.63
CA GLY A 378 9.33 12.12 -1.82
C GLY A 378 9.68 11.72 -0.37
N SER A 379 8.67 11.46 0.42
CA SER A 379 8.76 10.91 1.78
C SER A 379 8.03 9.57 1.81
N THR A 380 8.24 8.77 2.85
CA THR A 380 7.60 7.47 3.05
C THR A 380 7.02 7.36 4.46
N LEU A 381 6.37 6.23 4.74
CA LEU A 381 5.79 5.90 6.05
C LEU A 381 6.80 5.95 7.20
N GLY A 382 8.07 5.55 6.94
CA GLY A 382 9.06 5.32 7.97
C GLY A 382 9.39 6.54 8.81
N ASN A 383 9.68 7.68 8.19
CA ASN A 383 9.99 8.90 8.91
C ASN A 383 8.76 9.51 9.61
N ILE A 384 7.56 9.29 9.08
CA ILE A 384 6.30 9.77 9.65
C ILE A 384 5.95 8.92 10.89
N SER A 385 5.93 7.61 10.76
CA SER A 385 5.61 6.67 11.86
C SER A 385 6.60 6.79 13.03
N ASN A 386 7.89 7.06 12.75
CA ASN A 386 8.91 7.26 13.78
C ASN A 386 8.67 8.46 14.70
N ALA A 387 7.84 9.41 14.31
CA ALA A 387 7.43 10.50 15.19
C ALA A 387 6.57 10.02 16.38
N HIS A 388 5.85 8.90 16.21
CA HIS A 388 4.96 8.33 17.23
C HIS A 388 5.55 7.13 17.95
N VAL A 389 6.33 6.29 17.24
CA VAL A 389 7.07 5.15 17.79
C VAL A 389 8.46 5.16 17.17
N SER A 390 9.45 5.65 17.92
CA SER A 390 10.82 5.81 17.43
C SER A 390 11.55 4.47 17.41
N LEU A 391 11.77 3.94 16.21
CA LEU A 391 12.35 2.63 15.96
C LEU A 391 13.58 2.74 15.04
N ASN A 392 14.50 1.78 15.14
CA ASN A 392 15.47 1.59 14.08
C ASN A 392 14.75 1.13 12.82
N THR A 393 14.86 1.91 11.75
CA THR A 393 14.06 1.70 10.54
C THR A 393 14.93 1.74 9.28
N VAL A 394 14.68 0.81 8.36
CA VAL A 394 15.18 0.83 7.00
C VAL A 394 14.04 1.08 6.03
N ASP A 395 14.19 2.03 5.12
CA ASP A 395 13.27 2.26 4.01
C ASP A 395 13.72 1.46 2.80
N ILE A 396 12.82 0.59 2.33
CA ILE A 396 13.03 -0.24 1.15
C ILE A 396 11.88 -0.10 0.17
N GLY A 397 12.08 -0.60 -1.05
CA GLY A 397 10.99 -0.69 -2.01
C GLY A 397 11.29 -1.65 -3.14
N LEU A 398 10.25 -1.96 -3.93
CA LEU A 398 10.38 -2.74 -5.14
C LEU A 398 10.45 -1.80 -6.35
N PRO A 399 11.42 -2.01 -7.27
CA PRO A 399 11.65 -1.07 -8.36
C PRO A 399 10.53 -1.15 -9.39
N GLN A 400 9.99 0.01 -9.78
CA GLN A 400 8.92 0.10 -10.77
C GLN A 400 9.10 1.30 -11.71
N PHE A 401 8.43 1.24 -12.87
CA PHE A 401 8.22 2.37 -13.78
C PHE A 401 6.82 2.95 -13.59
N ALA A 402 6.69 4.21 -13.97
CA ALA A 402 5.41 4.92 -14.03
C ALA A 402 4.64 4.90 -12.70
N MET A 403 5.36 4.98 -11.56
CA MET A 403 4.74 5.18 -10.24
C MET A 403 3.69 6.28 -10.28
N HIS A 404 2.54 6.08 -9.66
CA HIS A 404 1.38 6.97 -9.68
C HIS A 404 0.64 7.08 -11.04
N SER A 405 0.94 6.21 -11.98
CA SER A 405 0.08 5.97 -13.14
C SER A 405 -1.10 5.05 -12.77
N PRO A 406 -2.28 5.17 -13.40
CA PRO A 406 -3.32 4.15 -13.23
C PRO A 406 -2.92 2.77 -13.78
N TYR A 407 -1.74 2.63 -14.38
CA TYR A 407 -1.20 1.37 -14.89
C TYR A 407 0.34 1.42 -14.83
N GLU A 408 0.89 0.87 -13.77
CA GLU A 408 2.30 0.88 -13.42
C GLU A 408 3.01 -0.39 -13.90
N THR A 409 4.33 -0.44 -13.87
CA THR A 409 5.11 -1.59 -14.34
C THR A 409 6.21 -1.94 -13.34
N ALA A 410 6.24 -3.20 -12.92
CA ALA A 410 7.26 -3.77 -12.03
C ALA A 410 7.89 -5.05 -12.63
N GLY A 411 8.82 -5.64 -11.91
CA GLY A 411 9.46 -6.90 -12.28
C GLY A 411 8.73 -8.12 -11.74
N VAL A 412 8.70 -9.18 -12.53
CA VAL A 412 8.09 -10.46 -12.13
C VAL A 412 8.81 -11.11 -10.94
N LYS A 413 10.13 -10.85 -10.76
CA LYS A 413 10.92 -11.46 -9.69
C LYS A 413 10.81 -10.71 -8.35
N ASP A 414 10.61 -9.40 -8.38
CA ASP A 414 10.87 -8.53 -7.22
C ASP A 414 9.92 -8.80 -6.06
N THR A 415 8.64 -9.15 -6.33
CA THR A 415 7.67 -9.57 -5.29
C THR A 415 8.15 -10.82 -4.54
N CYS A 416 8.63 -11.82 -5.29
CA CYS A 416 9.15 -13.06 -4.70
C CYS A 416 10.42 -12.78 -3.86
N TYR A 417 11.30 -11.91 -4.32
CA TYR A 417 12.46 -11.47 -3.55
C TYR A 417 12.05 -10.84 -2.22
N PHE A 418 11.06 -9.96 -2.25
CA PHE A 418 10.64 -9.30 -1.01
C PHE A 418 9.92 -10.26 -0.07
N ILE A 419 9.02 -11.11 -0.52
CA ILE A 419 8.38 -12.12 0.34
C ILE A 419 9.46 -12.96 1.03
N LYS A 420 10.47 -13.42 0.30
CA LYS A 420 11.55 -14.24 0.85
C LYS A 420 12.38 -13.50 1.92
N ALA A 421 12.78 -12.26 1.64
CA ALA A 421 13.53 -11.44 2.58
C ALA A 421 12.71 -11.06 3.81
N ALA A 422 11.44 -10.72 3.62
CA ALA A 422 10.50 -10.37 4.68
C ALA A 422 10.17 -11.57 5.59
N THR A 423 10.02 -12.77 5.01
CA THR A 423 9.86 -14.00 5.79
C THR A 423 11.10 -14.27 6.63
N GLU A 424 12.31 -14.10 6.08
CA GLU A 424 13.56 -14.22 6.83
C GLU A 424 13.68 -13.17 7.94
N PHE A 425 13.24 -11.93 7.69
CA PHE A 425 13.15 -10.90 8.72
C PHE A 425 12.30 -11.36 9.90
N PHE A 426 11.13 -11.96 9.64
CA PHE A 426 10.29 -12.49 10.72
C PHE A 426 10.82 -13.78 11.36
N ASN A 427 11.62 -14.58 10.65
CA ASN A 427 12.23 -15.80 11.22
C ASN A 427 13.47 -15.52 12.08
N SER A 428 14.13 -14.39 11.85
CA SER A 428 15.38 -14.06 12.52
C SER A 428 15.14 -13.38 13.88
N CYS A 429 15.96 -13.71 14.87
CA CYS A 429 16.03 -12.96 16.12
C CYS A 429 16.96 -11.77 15.97
N ILE A 430 16.42 -10.55 15.86
CA ILE A 430 17.20 -9.32 15.78
C ILE A 430 17.36 -8.77 17.20
N VAL A 431 18.59 -8.72 17.71
CA VAL A 431 18.89 -8.25 19.06
C VAL A 431 19.75 -6.98 18.99
N ALA A 432 19.21 -5.88 19.52
CA ALA A 432 19.98 -4.66 19.73
C ALA A 432 20.91 -4.82 20.94
N GLU A 433 22.21 -4.64 20.75
CA GLU A 433 23.24 -4.75 21.79
C GLU A 433 23.68 -3.36 22.31
N GLY A 434 23.04 -2.30 21.83
CA GLY A 434 23.36 -0.92 22.15
C GLY A 434 24.44 -0.32 21.23
N ASN A 435 24.54 1.01 21.23
CA ASN A 435 25.52 1.77 20.44
C ASN A 435 25.52 1.43 18.92
N GLY A 436 24.37 1.04 18.36
CA GLY A 436 24.27 0.65 16.95
C GLY A 436 24.78 -0.75 16.63
N ASN A 437 25.05 -1.59 17.63
CA ASN A 437 25.43 -2.99 17.43
C ASN A 437 24.19 -3.89 17.45
N TYR A 438 24.17 -4.88 16.58
CA TYR A 438 23.14 -5.87 16.45
C TYR A 438 23.72 -7.28 16.29
N SER A 439 23.08 -8.26 16.90
CA SER A 439 23.25 -9.66 16.56
C SER A 439 22.02 -10.19 15.85
N LEU A 440 22.25 -11.07 14.89
CA LEU A 440 21.21 -11.76 14.11
C LEU A 440 21.29 -13.25 14.47
N GLY A 441 20.39 -13.67 15.35
CA GLY A 441 20.23 -15.07 15.76
C GLY A 441 19.21 -15.82 14.91
N GLU A 442 19.16 -17.15 15.08
CA GLU A 442 18.10 -18.00 14.55
C GLU A 442 16.88 -18.04 15.47
#